data_6f77cb0439c82de4197a7c6805ae6248
#
_entry.id   6f77cb0439c82de4197a7c6805ae6248
#
_cell.length_a   1.000
_cell.length_b   1.000
_cell.length_c   1.000
_cell.angle_alpha   90.00
_cell.angle_beta   90.00
_cell.angle_gamma   90.00
#
_symmetry.space_group_name_H-M   'P 1'
#
loop_
_entity.id
_entity.type
_entity.pdbx_description
1 polymer ?
#
loop_
_entity_poly.entity_id
_entity_poly.type
_entity_poly.pdbx_seq_one_letter_code
_entity_poly.pdbx_strand_id
1 'polypeptide(L)'
;MHGSCHTWSVQVAPGTVRTATADAEEPAMTHDATTPAETSDAETGAVRRSGWMQSDDIWAMLIAAVLLLAAWWANVAVTPSEPSADGAEAAVTEYENLLGPWITKPGSWETNPLDAFAGVSGDGGPSKAAAVVATSIGCVVVFALALAGVGVPVSRSVPALCGVTMLAVVAWLASTQVGVKKLQLEYVLWAFAGGLFVSNVIGVPRWLKPALKGELYIKTGLIFMGSGLLFGTLMKLGPPGILISWITTPIVLITTYQFGQRVLKIKSKSLNLVLSADMSVCGVSAAVATAAACRAKKEELSIAVGISLAFTVVMMFAMPAVINAVGLDEVLGGAWIGGTVDSTGAVVAAGELVGPVARDVAASVKLIQNVLIGVISLVVAAVWARMGEDGQAAPAMGVAGGVAEIWKRLPKFVIGFLAASAIFTTLASTGPEGREAMVQSTLKGPIKMMQSWCFCLGFVSIGLETEIRRLASAMGSVKPIILYICGQTLNITLTFVMAYLAFRVVFPDVAAKLMSGGL
;
A
#
# COMPACT_ATOMS: atom_id res chain seq x y z
N MET A 1 -67.61 39.47 -10.89
CA MET A 1 -68.16 39.00 -9.61
C MET A 1 -66.91 38.77 -8.75
N HIS A 2 -66.48 39.75 -8.06
CA HIS A 2 -66.71 40.23 -6.71
C HIS A 2 -66.29 39.21 -5.60
N GLY A 3 -65.34 39.53 -4.82
CA GLY A 3 -65.17 39.58 -3.39
C GLY A 3 -64.00 38.76 -2.92
N SER A 4 -63.23 39.09 -1.93
CA SER A 4 -62.92 40.26 -1.08
C SER A 4 -61.69 39.94 -0.29
N CYS A 5 -60.78 40.92 -0.12
CA CYS A 5 -59.69 40.94 0.84
C CYS A 5 -60.22 40.92 2.29
N HIS A 6 -59.45 40.23 3.18
CA HIS A 6 -59.47 40.57 4.59
C HIS A 6 -58.03 40.68 5.11
N THR A 7 -57.66 41.95 5.32
CA THR A 7 -56.50 42.41 6.10
C THR A 7 -56.91 42.48 7.58
N TRP A 8 -56.07 41.93 8.48
CA TRP A 8 -56.17 42.22 9.90
C TRP A 8 -54.97 43.07 10.32
N SER A 9 -55.29 44.32 10.69
CA SER A 9 -54.39 45.26 11.36
C SER A 9 -54.59 45.15 12.86
N VAL A 10 -53.53 45.03 13.66
CA VAL A 10 -53.58 45.20 15.11
C VAL A 10 -52.91 46.51 15.47
N GLN A 11 -53.68 47.36 16.12
CA GLN A 11 -53.35 48.67 16.63
C GLN A 11 -52.43 48.57 17.86
N VAL A 12 -51.41 49.46 17.90
CA VAL A 12 -50.60 49.78 19.07
C VAL A 12 -51.18 51.05 19.71
N ALA A 13 -51.42 51.01 21.03
CA ALA A 13 -51.77 52.18 21.84
C ALA A 13 -50.53 52.69 22.63
N PRO A 14 -50.38 54.01 22.81
CA PRO A 14 -49.25 54.61 23.47
C PRO A 14 -49.53 54.94 24.96
N GLY A 15 -48.51 54.89 25.78
CA GLY A 15 -48.64 55.40 27.15
C GLY A 15 -47.42 55.22 28.05
N THR A 16 -46.85 56.38 28.26
CA THR A 16 -46.24 56.96 29.46
C THR A 16 -44.80 56.62 29.88
N VAL A 17 -43.98 57.66 29.69
CA VAL A 17 -42.67 57.92 30.32
C VAL A 17 -42.79 58.01 31.84
N ARG A 18 -41.93 57.33 32.56
CA ARG A 18 -41.52 57.72 33.92
C ARG A 18 -40.03 57.47 34.09
N THR A 19 -39.33 58.56 34.27
CA THR A 19 -37.96 58.66 34.77
C THR A 19 -37.96 58.34 36.28
N ALA A 20 -37.09 57.44 36.73
CA ALA A 20 -36.61 57.36 38.08
C ALA A 20 -35.19 56.81 38.12
N THR A 21 -34.28 57.68 38.52
CA THR A 21 -32.91 57.38 38.95
C THR A 21 -32.93 56.67 40.29
N ALA A 22 -32.25 55.56 40.45
CA ALA A 22 -31.69 55.14 41.74
C ALA A 22 -30.66 54.02 41.50
N ASP A 23 -29.48 54.22 42.06
CA ASP A 23 -28.36 53.33 42.19
C ASP A 23 -28.76 52.03 42.88
N ALA A 24 -28.40 50.88 42.30
CA ALA A 24 -28.31 49.63 43.03
C ALA A 24 -27.26 48.75 42.36
N GLU A 25 -26.25 48.41 43.12
CA GLU A 25 -25.17 47.50 42.83
C GLU A 25 -25.68 46.14 42.29
N GLU A 26 -25.23 45.76 41.10
CA GLU A 26 -25.37 44.40 40.60
C GLU A 26 -24.25 43.51 41.15
N PRO A 27 -24.56 42.35 41.75
CA PRO A 27 -23.53 41.37 42.06
C PRO A 27 -23.04 40.70 40.79
N ALA A 28 -21.74 40.70 40.59
CA ALA A 28 -21.03 40.02 39.53
C ALA A 28 -21.40 38.53 39.49
N MET A 29 -22.18 38.11 38.50
CA MET A 29 -22.31 36.71 38.10
C MET A 29 -21.02 36.28 37.42
N THR A 30 -20.22 35.55 38.17
CA THR A 30 -19.11 34.76 37.65
C THR A 30 -19.67 33.73 36.66
N HIS A 31 -19.50 33.94 35.38
CA HIS A 31 -19.62 32.89 34.38
C HIS A 31 -18.51 31.88 34.65
N ASP A 32 -18.87 30.81 35.31
CA ASP A 32 -18.10 29.60 35.39
C ASP A 32 -18.06 28.98 33.98
N ALA A 33 -17.02 29.35 33.20
CA ALA A 33 -16.66 28.68 31.99
C ALA A 33 -16.10 27.31 32.38
N THR A 34 -16.99 26.32 32.47
CA THR A 34 -16.59 24.93 32.51
C THR A 34 -15.85 24.61 31.19
N THR A 35 -14.54 24.82 31.23
CA THR A 35 -13.59 24.15 30.38
C THR A 35 -13.91 22.66 30.42
N PRO A 36 -14.04 21.99 29.24
CA PRO A 36 -14.11 20.53 29.25
C PRO A 36 -12.83 20.03 29.92
N ALA A 37 -13.01 19.24 30.93
CA ALA A 37 -11.94 18.59 31.66
C ALA A 37 -10.98 17.96 30.64
N GLU A 38 -9.77 18.50 30.58
CA GLU A 38 -8.60 17.75 30.14
C GLU A 38 -8.53 16.56 31.10
N THR A 39 -9.03 15.40 30.67
CA THR A 39 -8.73 14.15 31.31
C THR A 39 -7.22 14.00 31.28
N SER A 40 -6.65 14.24 32.43
CA SER A 40 -5.27 13.94 32.80
C SER A 40 -4.98 12.48 32.44
N ASP A 41 -4.42 12.23 31.27
CA ASP A 41 -3.66 11.02 30.97
C ASP A 41 -2.28 11.10 31.65
N ALA A 42 -2.31 11.30 32.95
CA ALA A 42 -1.16 11.10 33.81
C ALA A 42 -1.28 9.71 34.42
N GLU A 43 -0.88 8.69 33.62
CA GLU A 43 -0.39 7.41 34.15
C GLU A 43 -0.04 6.48 32.98
N THR A 44 1.15 6.61 32.51
CA THR A 44 2.10 5.54 32.21
C THR A 44 3.34 6.23 31.65
N GLY A 45 4.50 5.99 32.23
CA GLY A 45 5.81 6.45 31.77
C GLY A 45 6.19 5.88 30.41
N ALA A 46 5.40 6.19 29.38
CA ALA A 46 5.70 5.94 28.00
C ALA A 46 6.83 6.89 27.60
N VAL A 47 8.04 6.36 27.52
CA VAL A 47 9.16 7.01 26.85
C VAL A 47 8.62 7.64 25.58
N ARG A 48 8.71 8.97 25.47
CA ARG A 48 8.32 9.74 24.29
C ARG A 48 9.22 9.28 23.13
N ARG A 49 8.79 8.23 22.42
CA ARG A 49 9.55 7.67 21.30
C ARG A 49 9.61 8.72 20.21
N SER A 50 10.78 8.91 19.61
CA SER A 50 10.98 9.88 18.53
C SER A 50 10.04 9.54 17.37
N GLY A 51 9.42 10.56 16.75
CA GLY A 51 8.36 10.38 15.75
C GLY A 51 8.75 9.50 14.55
N TRP A 52 10.05 9.31 14.26
CA TRP A 52 10.53 8.42 13.20
C TRP A 52 10.35 6.93 13.53
N MET A 53 10.39 6.52 14.82
CA MET A 53 10.15 5.14 15.25
C MET A 53 8.67 4.72 15.15
N GLN A 54 7.76 5.64 14.88
CA GLN A 54 6.34 5.34 14.66
C GLN A 54 5.99 5.09 13.18
N SER A 55 6.98 5.15 12.28
CA SER A 55 6.78 4.93 10.85
C SER A 55 6.75 3.43 10.49
N ASP A 56 5.67 2.99 9.86
CA ASP A 56 5.54 1.63 9.32
C ASP A 56 6.66 1.30 8.31
N ASP A 57 7.18 2.29 7.57
CA ASP A 57 8.28 2.13 6.62
C ASP A 57 9.56 1.66 7.29
N ILE A 58 9.90 2.25 8.44
CA ILE A 58 11.14 1.92 9.17
C ILE A 58 11.05 0.51 9.75
N TRP A 59 9.90 0.16 10.31
CA TRP A 59 9.69 -1.20 10.80
C TRP A 59 9.69 -2.24 9.70
N ALA A 60 9.13 -1.93 8.52
CA ALA A 60 9.22 -2.79 7.35
C ALA A 60 10.67 -3.03 6.93
N MET A 61 11.51 -1.97 6.91
CA MET A 61 12.94 -2.08 6.60
C MET A 61 13.70 -2.89 7.65
N LEU A 62 13.45 -2.66 8.94
CA LEU A 62 14.10 -3.39 10.03
C LEU A 62 13.77 -4.88 10.01
N ILE A 63 12.48 -5.22 9.85
CA ILE A 63 12.03 -6.61 9.75
C ILE A 63 12.69 -7.28 8.55
N ALA A 64 12.63 -6.64 7.38
CA ALA A 64 13.19 -7.20 6.17
C ALA A 64 14.71 -7.40 6.31
N ALA A 65 15.44 -6.43 6.86
CA ALA A 65 16.88 -6.54 7.09
C ALA A 65 17.23 -7.69 8.03
N VAL A 66 16.53 -7.81 9.16
CA VAL A 66 16.76 -8.91 10.12
C VAL A 66 16.49 -10.27 9.49
N LEU A 67 15.39 -10.42 8.77
CA LEU A 67 15.04 -11.70 8.15
C LEU A 67 15.93 -12.05 6.95
N LEU A 68 16.38 -11.07 6.16
CA LEU A 68 17.37 -11.26 5.10
C LEU A 68 18.71 -11.70 5.67
N LEU A 69 19.17 -11.08 6.75
CA LEU A 69 20.40 -11.48 7.44
C LEU A 69 20.25 -12.87 8.06
N ALA A 70 19.15 -13.17 8.73
CA ALA A 70 18.92 -14.50 9.30
C ALA A 70 18.91 -15.59 8.23
N ALA A 71 18.23 -15.35 7.09
CA ALA A 71 18.22 -16.29 5.96
C ALA A 71 19.61 -16.42 5.32
N TRP A 72 20.38 -15.33 5.24
CA TRP A 72 21.76 -15.38 4.75
C TRP A 72 22.67 -16.26 5.62
N TRP A 73 22.61 -16.09 6.93
CA TRP A 73 23.43 -16.86 7.88
C TRP A 73 22.97 -18.32 8.05
N ALA A 74 21.75 -18.64 7.61
CA ALA A 74 21.22 -20.00 7.68
C ALA A 74 21.65 -20.90 6.51
N ASN A 75 22.51 -20.44 5.59
CA ASN A 75 23.04 -21.27 4.51
C ASN A 75 24.18 -22.16 5.00
N VAL A 76 24.12 -23.44 4.63
CA VAL A 76 25.16 -24.43 4.90
C VAL A 76 25.64 -25.00 3.57
N ALA A 77 26.95 -25.12 3.43
CA ALA A 77 27.56 -25.77 2.27
C ALA A 77 27.29 -27.26 2.33
N VAL A 78 26.68 -27.81 1.28
CA VAL A 78 26.51 -29.26 1.12
C VAL A 78 27.53 -29.70 0.10
N THR A 79 28.49 -30.53 0.52
CA THR A 79 29.43 -31.17 -0.40
C THR A 79 28.68 -32.23 -1.22
N PRO A 80 28.77 -32.23 -2.56
CA PRO A 80 28.19 -33.29 -3.37
C PRO A 80 28.69 -34.65 -2.93
N SER A 81 27.80 -35.60 -2.73
CA SER A 81 28.14 -36.93 -2.18
C SER A 81 28.81 -37.88 -3.17
N GLU A 82 28.99 -37.51 -4.44
CA GLU A 82 29.79 -38.32 -5.39
C GLU A 82 30.55 -37.43 -6.39
N PRO A 83 31.85 -37.67 -6.63
CA PRO A 83 32.53 -37.09 -7.78
C PRO A 83 31.99 -37.73 -9.06
N SER A 84 31.50 -36.93 -10.01
CA SER A 84 31.16 -37.41 -11.33
C SER A 84 32.39 -38.07 -11.98
N ALA A 85 32.20 -39.27 -12.56
CA ALA A 85 33.27 -40.13 -13.06
C ALA A 85 34.05 -39.57 -14.26
N ASP A 86 33.72 -38.38 -14.76
CA ASP A 86 34.44 -37.64 -15.78
C ASP A 86 35.12 -36.42 -15.14
N GLY A 87 36.36 -36.63 -14.74
CA GLY A 87 37.18 -35.66 -14.02
C GLY A 87 37.54 -34.46 -14.85
N ALA A 88 36.81 -33.37 -14.72
CA ALA A 88 37.25 -32.01 -15.05
C ALA A 88 36.22 -30.88 -14.77
N GLU A 89 35.27 -31.01 -13.87
CA GLU A 89 34.54 -29.82 -13.41
C GLU A 89 34.75 -29.67 -11.89
N ALA A 90 35.22 -28.52 -11.47
CA ALA A 90 35.35 -28.16 -10.07
C ALA A 90 33.98 -28.36 -9.41
N ALA A 91 33.89 -29.16 -8.34
CA ALA A 91 32.68 -29.44 -7.61
C ALA A 91 32.01 -28.10 -7.23
N VAL A 92 30.91 -27.74 -7.88
CA VAL A 92 30.16 -26.56 -7.54
C VAL A 92 29.58 -26.77 -6.14
N THR A 93 30.06 -25.96 -5.18
CA THR A 93 29.53 -26.02 -3.81
C THR A 93 28.05 -25.68 -3.81
N GLU A 94 27.21 -26.66 -3.53
CA GLU A 94 25.79 -26.46 -3.39
C GLU A 94 25.47 -25.95 -1.99
N TYR A 95 24.58 -24.99 -1.87
CA TYR A 95 24.18 -24.43 -0.58
C TYR A 95 22.72 -24.76 -0.31
N GLU A 96 22.46 -25.31 0.88
CA GLU A 96 21.12 -25.53 1.38
C GLU A 96 20.80 -24.55 2.51
N ASN A 97 19.59 -24.00 2.50
CA ASN A 97 19.18 -23.06 3.53
C ASN A 97 18.37 -23.77 4.62
N LEU A 98 18.89 -23.77 5.85
CA LEU A 98 18.29 -24.45 7.01
C LEU A 98 16.89 -23.93 7.36
N LEU A 99 16.57 -22.67 6.99
CA LEU A 99 15.23 -22.10 7.20
C LEU A 99 14.23 -22.50 6.11
N GLY A 100 14.72 -22.94 4.94
CA GLY A 100 13.86 -23.30 3.80
C GLY A 100 12.76 -24.30 4.15
N PRO A 101 13.09 -25.45 4.77
CA PRO A 101 12.09 -26.46 5.17
C PRO A 101 11.09 -25.96 6.23
N TRP A 102 11.44 -24.96 7.03
CA TRP A 102 10.60 -24.41 8.11
C TRP A 102 9.69 -23.26 7.66
N ILE A 103 9.97 -22.63 6.52
CA ILE A 103 9.19 -21.50 5.99
C ILE A 103 8.42 -22.00 4.76
N THR A 104 7.17 -22.40 4.96
CA THR A 104 6.35 -23.03 3.92
C THR A 104 4.89 -22.59 3.98
N LYS A 105 4.12 -23.02 2.99
CA LYS A 105 2.67 -22.83 2.88
C LYS A 105 1.96 -24.19 2.83
N PRO A 106 0.64 -24.25 3.06
CA PRO A 106 -0.14 -25.48 2.86
C PRO A 106 0.10 -26.10 1.47
N GLY A 107 0.16 -27.43 1.41
CA GLY A 107 0.34 -28.19 0.18
C GLY A 107 -0.91 -28.22 -0.70
N SER A 108 -0.80 -28.82 -1.88
CA SER A 108 -1.96 -29.05 -2.76
C SER A 108 -2.84 -30.18 -2.18
N TRP A 109 -4.15 -30.05 -2.33
CA TRP A 109 -5.14 -31.03 -1.89
C TRP A 109 -6.32 -31.10 -2.88
N GLU A 110 -7.02 -32.23 -2.93
CA GLU A 110 -8.15 -32.44 -3.87
C GLU A 110 -9.49 -32.45 -3.16
N THR A 111 -9.70 -33.39 -2.25
CA THR A 111 -10.99 -33.64 -1.59
C THR A 111 -10.96 -33.32 -0.10
N ASN A 112 -9.85 -33.58 0.58
CA ASN A 112 -9.71 -33.33 2.01
C ASN A 112 -8.72 -32.23 2.30
N PRO A 113 -9.14 -31.09 2.89
CA PRO A 113 -8.24 -29.99 3.22
C PRO A 113 -7.08 -30.34 4.15
N LEU A 114 -7.21 -31.40 4.96
CA LEU A 114 -6.15 -31.85 5.86
C LEU A 114 -4.96 -32.44 5.11
N ASP A 115 -5.15 -32.91 3.88
CA ASP A 115 -4.07 -33.44 3.04
C ASP A 115 -3.05 -32.34 2.69
N ALA A 116 -3.46 -31.07 2.72
CA ALA A 116 -2.57 -29.92 2.54
C ALA A 116 -1.48 -29.82 3.61
N PHE A 117 -1.68 -30.45 4.76
CA PHE A 117 -0.75 -30.47 5.89
C PHE A 117 0.00 -31.81 6.03
N ALA A 118 -0.31 -32.79 5.15
CA ALA A 118 0.34 -34.07 5.13
C ALA A 118 1.73 -34.01 4.45
N GLY A 119 2.59 -35.00 4.79
CA GLY A 119 3.95 -35.09 4.23
C GLY A 119 4.98 -34.24 4.95
N VAL A 120 6.16 -34.11 4.31
CA VAL A 120 7.30 -33.37 4.82
C VAL A 120 7.54 -32.11 4.00
N SER A 121 8.19 -31.14 4.60
CA SER A 121 8.60 -29.88 3.95
C SER A 121 10.08 -29.95 3.57
N GLY A 122 10.36 -30.27 2.30
CA GLY A 122 11.72 -30.52 1.82
C GLY A 122 12.24 -31.93 2.16
N ASP A 123 13.39 -32.29 1.61
CA ASP A 123 14.04 -33.57 1.84
C ASP A 123 14.58 -33.65 3.28
N GLY A 124 14.06 -34.58 4.08
CA GLY A 124 14.44 -34.72 5.49
C GLY A 124 13.98 -33.60 6.43
N GLY A 125 13.11 -32.68 5.97
CA GLY A 125 12.59 -31.56 6.76
C GLY A 125 11.49 -31.95 7.76
N PRO A 126 10.92 -30.97 8.48
CA PRO A 126 9.83 -31.18 9.43
C PRO A 126 8.53 -31.59 8.70
N SER A 127 7.57 -32.13 9.46
CA SER A 127 6.24 -32.35 8.89
C SER A 127 5.66 -31.03 8.35
N LYS A 128 4.94 -31.09 7.24
CA LYS A 128 4.37 -29.89 6.61
C LYS A 128 3.48 -29.10 7.55
N ALA A 129 2.71 -29.79 8.39
CA ALA A 129 1.91 -29.14 9.44
C ALA A 129 2.80 -28.35 10.42
N ALA A 130 3.89 -28.95 10.91
CA ALA A 130 4.81 -28.28 11.83
C ALA A 130 5.47 -27.06 11.17
N ALA A 131 5.86 -27.15 9.91
CA ALA A 131 6.47 -26.06 9.16
C ALA A 131 5.48 -24.89 8.92
N VAL A 132 4.22 -25.16 8.55
CA VAL A 132 3.18 -24.12 8.40
C VAL A 132 2.90 -23.43 9.74
N VAL A 133 2.84 -24.19 10.84
CA VAL A 133 2.67 -23.64 12.19
C VAL A 133 3.88 -22.79 12.57
N ALA A 134 5.11 -23.27 12.33
CA ALA A 134 6.34 -22.51 12.59
C ALA A 134 6.38 -21.20 11.79
N THR A 135 6.03 -21.23 10.50
CA THR A 135 5.93 -20.01 9.66
C THR A 135 4.90 -19.04 10.24
N SER A 136 3.73 -19.55 10.63
CA SER A 136 2.65 -18.73 11.21
C SER A 136 3.09 -18.06 12.52
N ILE A 137 3.74 -18.82 13.41
CA ILE A 137 4.31 -18.29 14.67
C ILE A 137 5.40 -17.26 14.36
N GLY A 138 6.28 -17.55 13.41
CA GLY A 138 7.32 -16.60 12.97
C GLY A 138 6.73 -15.26 12.50
N CYS A 139 5.69 -15.29 11.66
CA CYS A 139 4.96 -14.09 11.24
C CYS A 139 4.37 -13.34 12.45
N VAL A 140 3.69 -14.05 13.36
CA VAL A 140 3.10 -13.42 14.56
C VAL A 140 4.17 -12.77 15.42
N VAL A 141 5.28 -13.45 15.70
CA VAL A 141 6.38 -12.92 16.53
C VAL A 141 7.01 -11.68 15.89
N VAL A 142 7.39 -11.77 14.63
CA VAL A 142 8.08 -10.68 13.91
C VAL A 142 7.20 -9.44 13.83
N PHE A 143 5.93 -9.60 13.45
CA PHE A 143 5.04 -8.45 13.36
C PHE A 143 4.53 -7.96 14.73
N ALA A 144 4.47 -8.82 15.75
CA ALA A 144 4.18 -8.36 17.12
C ALA A 144 5.30 -7.45 17.65
N LEU A 145 6.57 -7.77 17.37
CA LEU A 145 7.71 -6.91 17.71
C LEU A 145 7.64 -5.56 17.01
N ALA A 146 7.29 -5.54 15.71
CA ALA A 146 7.09 -4.30 14.97
C ALA A 146 5.95 -3.46 15.55
N LEU A 147 4.80 -4.06 15.82
CA LEU A 147 3.65 -3.37 16.40
C LEU A 147 3.95 -2.84 17.80
N ALA A 148 4.70 -3.58 18.62
CA ALA A 148 5.19 -3.10 19.91
C ALA A 148 6.12 -1.89 19.76
N GLY A 149 6.95 -1.89 18.71
CA GLY A 149 7.78 -0.74 18.32
C GLY A 149 6.99 0.49 17.96
N VAL A 150 5.88 0.33 17.25
CA VAL A 150 4.95 1.42 16.89
C VAL A 150 4.11 1.88 18.10
N GLY A 151 4.13 1.15 19.21
CA GLY A 151 3.41 1.51 20.45
C GLY A 151 2.14 0.70 20.72
N VAL A 152 1.86 -0.33 19.92
CA VAL A 152 0.74 -1.26 20.18
C VAL A 152 1.17 -2.29 21.22
N PRO A 153 0.45 -2.44 22.36
CA PRO A 153 0.83 -3.41 23.38
C PRO A 153 0.75 -4.86 22.87
N VAL A 154 1.75 -5.67 23.20
CA VAL A 154 1.89 -7.08 22.76
C VAL A 154 0.65 -7.90 23.10
N SER A 155 0.04 -7.65 24.28
CA SER A 155 -1.19 -8.33 24.71
C SER A 155 -2.39 -8.12 23.76
N ARG A 156 -2.41 -7.03 22.99
CA ARG A 156 -3.44 -6.74 21.99
C ARG A 156 -3.02 -7.15 20.58
N SER A 157 -1.72 -7.02 20.25
CA SER A 157 -1.22 -7.32 18.91
C SER A 157 -1.15 -8.82 18.65
N VAL A 158 -0.71 -9.64 19.60
CA VAL A 158 -0.55 -11.10 19.39
C VAL A 158 -1.87 -11.79 19.06
N PRO A 159 -2.97 -11.65 19.83
CA PRO A 159 -4.24 -12.26 19.45
C PRO A 159 -4.75 -11.78 18.08
N ALA A 160 -4.60 -10.49 17.79
CA ALA A 160 -5.01 -9.91 16.52
C ALA A 160 -4.21 -10.47 15.34
N LEU A 161 -2.89 -10.60 15.50
CA LEU A 161 -2.01 -11.20 14.49
C LEU A 161 -2.33 -12.69 14.28
N CYS A 162 -2.62 -13.44 15.35
CA CYS A 162 -3.08 -14.83 15.22
C CYS A 162 -4.34 -14.92 14.36
N GLY A 163 -5.30 -14.01 14.55
CA GLY A 163 -6.52 -13.97 13.75
C GLY A 163 -6.26 -13.67 12.26
N VAL A 164 -5.44 -12.65 11.96
CA VAL A 164 -5.07 -12.31 10.56
C VAL A 164 -4.26 -13.43 9.93
N THR A 165 -3.32 -14.04 10.66
CA THR A 165 -2.51 -15.17 10.16
C THR A 165 -3.37 -16.41 9.91
N MET A 166 -4.37 -16.67 10.75
CA MET A 166 -5.32 -17.76 10.53
C MET A 166 -6.12 -17.56 9.24
N LEU A 167 -6.60 -16.34 8.98
CA LEU A 167 -7.26 -16.01 7.71
C LEU A 167 -6.30 -16.17 6.51
N ALA A 168 -5.02 -15.83 6.68
CA ALA A 168 -4.01 -16.06 5.65
C ALA A 168 -3.78 -17.55 5.38
N VAL A 169 -3.75 -18.40 6.41
CA VAL A 169 -3.69 -19.88 6.25
C VAL A 169 -4.90 -20.39 5.49
N VAL A 170 -6.11 -19.89 5.81
CA VAL A 170 -7.35 -20.27 5.08
C VAL A 170 -7.28 -19.84 3.62
N ALA A 171 -6.77 -18.64 3.33
CA ALA A 171 -6.58 -18.16 1.97
C ALA A 171 -5.58 -19.03 1.19
N TRP A 172 -4.45 -19.41 1.80
CA TRP A 172 -3.51 -20.36 1.23
C TRP A 172 -4.16 -21.71 0.96
N LEU A 173 -4.92 -22.24 1.93
CA LEU A 173 -5.61 -23.50 1.80
C LEU A 173 -6.59 -23.48 0.64
N ALA A 174 -7.38 -22.44 0.49
CA ALA A 174 -8.30 -22.26 -0.64
C ALA A 174 -7.56 -22.22 -1.98
N SER A 175 -6.46 -21.49 -2.07
CA SER A 175 -5.69 -21.33 -3.32
C SER A 175 -4.92 -22.60 -3.73
N THR A 176 -4.60 -23.48 -2.78
CA THR A 176 -3.83 -24.72 -3.06
C THR A 176 -4.71 -25.91 -3.44
N GLN A 177 -6.03 -25.77 -3.41
CA GLN A 177 -6.94 -26.78 -3.92
C GLN A 177 -6.74 -26.98 -5.43
N VAL A 178 -6.63 -28.25 -5.87
CA VAL A 178 -6.24 -28.61 -7.25
C VAL A 178 -7.17 -28.00 -8.30
N GLY A 179 -8.49 -28.00 -8.07
CA GLY A 179 -9.47 -27.41 -8.98
C GLY A 179 -9.33 -25.89 -9.08
N VAL A 180 -9.11 -25.21 -7.94
CA VAL A 180 -8.89 -23.77 -7.87
C VAL A 180 -7.59 -23.37 -8.58
N LYS A 181 -6.54 -24.19 -8.39
CA LYS A 181 -5.24 -23.99 -9.03
C LYS A 181 -5.31 -24.09 -10.56
N LYS A 182 -6.14 -24.99 -11.10
CA LYS A 182 -6.39 -25.09 -12.55
C LYS A 182 -7.08 -23.84 -13.12
N LEU A 183 -7.83 -23.10 -12.31
CA LEU A 183 -8.46 -21.85 -12.69
C LEU A 183 -7.52 -20.63 -12.50
N GLN A 184 -6.26 -20.86 -12.12
CA GLN A 184 -5.26 -19.82 -11.84
C GLN A 184 -5.73 -18.77 -10.82
N LEU A 185 -6.57 -19.18 -9.86
CA LEU A 185 -7.06 -18.33 -8.79
C LEU A 185 -6.04 -18.28 -7.65
N GLU A 186 -5.14 -17.33 -7.71
CA GLU A 186 -4.02 -17.16 -6.78
C GLU A 186 -4.48 -16.82 -5.35
N TYR A 187 -3.59 -17.02 -4.37
CA TYR A 187 -3.84 -16.76 -2.94
C TYR A 187 -4.28 -15.33 -2.65
N VAL A 188 -3.87 -14.37 -3.48
CA VAL A 188 -4.22 -12.95 -3.37
C VAL A 188 -5.73 -12.75 -3.39
N LEU A 189 -6.41 -13.40 -4.34
CA LEU A 189 -7.87 -13.33 -4.47
C LEU A 189 -8.56 -13.84 -3.19
N TRP A 190 -8.14 -14.99 -2.69
CA TRP A 190 -8.72 -15.61 -1.51
C TRP A 190 -8.43 -14.84 -0.22
N ALA A 191 -7.23 -14.28 -0.10
CA ALA A 191 -6.84 -13.44 1.03
C ALA A 191 -7.70 -12.18 1.11
N PHE A 192 -7.83 -11.47 -0.02
CA PHE A 192 -8.66 -10.28 -0.09
C PHE A 192 -10.16 -10.61 0.08
N ALA A 193 -10.68 -11.61 -0.64
CA ALA A 193 -12.08 -12.00 -0.55
C ALA A 193 -12.47 -12.49 0.84
N GLY A 194 -11.60 -13.25 1.51
CA GLY A 194 -11.80 -13.70 2.89
C GLY A 194 -11.86 -12.53 3.87
N GLY A 195 -10.93 -11.57 3.75
CA GLY A 195 -10.95 -10.33 4.53
C GLY A 195 -12.20 -9.49 4.28
N LEU A 196 -12.57 -9.31 3.01
CA LEU A 196 -13.77 -8.58 2.59
C LEU A 196 -15.06 -9.23 3.10
N PHE A 197 -15.14 -10.56 3.06
CA PHE A 197 -16.28 -11.31 3.61
C PHE A 197 -16.42 -11.07 5.11
N VAL A 198 -15.34 -11.20 5.88
CA VAL A 198 -15.36 -10.95 7.32
C VAL A 198 -15.78 -9.50 7.60
N SER A 199 -15.23 -8.52 6.88
CA SER A 199 -15.52 -7.11 7.08
C SER A 199 -16.99 -6.75 6.85
N ASN A 200 -17.60 -7.30 5.79
CA ASN A 200 -18.92 -6.85 5.33
C ASN A 200 -20.07 -7.74 5.79
N VAL A 201 -19.82 -9.03 6.11
CA VAL A 201 -20.86 -9.98 6.56
C VAL A 201 -20.86 -10.14 8.07
N ILE A 202 -19.67 -10.32 8.67
CA ILE A 202 -19.53 -10.60 10.10
C ILE A 202 -19.32 -9.28 10.88
N GLY A 203 -18.62 -8.33 10.26
CA GLY A 203 -18.08 -7.13 10.90
C GLY A 203 -16.73 -7.41 11.57
N VAL A 204 -15.81 -6.47 11.44
CA VAL A 204 -14.45 -6.63 12.01
C VAL A 204 -14.48 -6.55 13.52
N PRO A 205 -14.14 -7.63 14.25
CA PRO A 205 -14.10 -7.63 15.72
C PRO A 205 -13.07 -6.61 16.24
N ARG A 206 -13.38 -5.97 17.35
CA ARG A 206 -12.51 -4.94 17.96
C ARG A 206 -11.11 -5.46 18.29
N TRP A 207 -10.99 -6.73 18.71
CA TRP A 207 -9.71 -7.35 19.04
C TRP A 207 -8.80 -7.58 17.82
N LEU A 208 -9.35 -7.66 16.59
CA LEU A 208 -8.61 -7.86 15.36
C LEU A 208 -7.99 -6.56 14.81
N LYS A 209 -8.58 -5.40 15.16
CA LYS A 209 -8.17 -4.09 14.66
C LYS A 209 -6.69 -3.73 14.83
N PRO A 210 -6.01 -4.09 15.94
CA PRO A 210 -4.58 -3.79 16.13
C PRO A 210 -3.65 -4.39 15.07
N ALA A 211 -4.05 -5.51 14.42
CA ALA A 211 -3.27 -6.17 13.37
C ALA A 211 -3.65 -5.72 11.94
N LEU A 212 -4.60 -4.80 11.80
CA LEU A 212 -4.94 -4.24 10.49
C LEU A 212 -3.87 -3.21 10.09
N LYS A 213 -2.77 -3.70 9.54
CA LYS A 213 -1.58 -2.97 9.12
C LYS A 213 -1.13 -3.44 7.75
N GLY A 214 -2.08 -3.46 6.80
CA GLY A 214 -1.85 -3.94 5.44
C GLY A 214 -0.62 -3.34 4.78
N GLU A 215 -0.40 -2.03 4.97
CA GLU A 215 0.78 -1.34 4.43
C GLU A 215 2.10 -1.87 5.00
N LEU A 216 2.19 -2.15 6.31
CA LEU A 216 3.40 -2.68 6.93
C LEU A 216 3.79 -4.03 6.32
N TYR A 217 2.82 -4.94 6.18
CA TYR A 217 3.05 -6.27 5.61
C TYR A 217 3.49 -6.19 4.15
N ILE A 218 2.78 -5.41 3.33
CA ILE A 218 3.10 -5.24 1.90
C ILE A 218 4.46 -4.59 1.70
N LYS A 219 4.80 -3.53 2.46
CA LYS A 219 6.10 -2.86 2.37
C LYS A 219 7.24 -3.81 2.73
N THR A 220 7.06 -4.67 3.75
CA THR A 220 8.03 -5.71 4.09
C THR A 220 8.19 -6.71 2.94
N GLY A 221 7.09 -7.19 2.36
CA GLY A 221 7.10 -8.08 1.20
C GLY A 221 7.76 -7.45 -0.03
N LEU A 222 7.56 -6.14 -0.25
CA LEU A 222 8.23 -5.40 -1.33
C LEU A 222 9.74 -5.34 -1.16
N ILE A 223 10.25 -5.18 0.06
CA ILE A 223 11.70 -5.18 0.29
C ILE A 223 12.30 -6.57 0.01
N PHE A 224 11.61 -7.65 0.39
CA PHE A 224 12.00 -9.01 0.00
C PHE A 224 11.98 -9.20 -1.52
N MET A 225 10.96 -8.66 -2.21
CA MET A 225 10.92 -8.68 -3.67
C MET A 225 12.12 -7.94 -4.27
N GLY A 226 12.51 -6.80 -3.69
CA GLY A 226 13.68 -6.04 -4.10
C GLY A 226 14.97 -6.85 -4.03
N SER A 227 15.14 -7.68 -3.00
CA SER A 227 16.34 -8.54 -2.88
C SER A 227 16.42 -9.60 -3.98
N GLY A 228 15.28 -10.07 -4.51
CA GLY A 228 15.21 -11.03 -5.63
C GLY A 228 15.38 -10.40 -7.00
N LEU A 229 15.25 -9.09 -7.14
CA LEU A 229 15.41 -8.36 -8.40
C LEU A 229 16.85 -7.89 -8.55
N LEU A 230 17.51 -8.30 -9.64
CA LEU A 230 18.84 -7.80 -9.97
C LEU A 230 18.82 -6.28 -10.12
N PHE A 231 19.73 -5.59 -9.46
CA PHE A 231 19.83 -4.12 -9.52
C PHE A 231 20.01 -3.62 -10.95
N GLY A 232 20.74 -4.37 -11.78
CA GLY A 232 20.89 -4.10 -13.20
C GLY A 232 19.55 -4.12 -13.97
N THR A 233 18.65 -5.04 -13.64
CA THR A 233 17.30 -5.11 -14.21
C THR A 233 16.44 -3.93 -13.75
N LEU A 234 16.54 -3.59 -12.47
CA LEU A 234 15.84 -2.43 -11.91
C LEU A 234 16.31 -1.11 -12.55
N MET A 235 17.62 -0.98 -12.81
CA MET A 235 18.16 0.17 -13.55
C MET A 235 17.68 0.22 -15.00
N LYS A 236 17.45 -0.92 -15.64
CA LYS A 236 16.88 -0.99 -17.00
C LYS A 236 15.39 -0.65 -17.02
N LEU A 237 14.65 -0.96 -15.95
CA LEU A 237 13.23 -0.57 -15.78
C LEU A 237 13.06 0.91 -15.42
N GLY A 238 14.11 1.55 -14.91
CA GLY A 238 14.08 2.97 -14.54
C GLY A 238 13.63 3.89 -15.67
N PRO A 239 14.32 3.93 -16.82
CA PRO A 239 13.93 4.80 -17.93
C PRO A 239 12.52 4.56 -18.48
N PRO A 240 12.05 3.30 -18.76
CA PRO A 240 10.67 3.03 -19.11
C PRO A 240 9.67 3.49 -18.03
N GLY A 241 9.96 3.19 -16.77
CA GLY A 241 9.10 3.56 -15.64
C GLY A 241 8.99 5.09 -15.46
N ILE A 242 10.10 5.83 -15.65
CA ILE A 242 10.10 7.30 -15.65
C ILE A 242 9.25 7.81 -16.83
N LEU A 243 9.45 7.29 -18.02
CA LEU A 243 8.68 7.69 -19.20
C LEU A 243 7.19 7.51 -18.97
N ILE A 244 6.78 6.37 -18.42
CA ILE A 244 5.37 6.10 -18.11
C ILE A 244 4.85 7.01 -17.01
N SER A 245 5.49 6.99 -15.84
CA SER A 245 4.93 7.61 -14.63
C SER A 245 5.09 9.14 -14.62
N TRP A 246 6.25 9.65 -15.02
CA TRP A 246 6.56 11.08 -14.89
C TRP A 246 5.92 11.94 -15.98
N ILE A 247 5.52 11.33 -17.09
CA ILE A 247 4.73 12.02 -18.13
C ILE A 247 3.25 11.91 -17.82
N THR A 248 2.76 10.71 -17.53
CA THR A 248 1.33 10.48 -17.28
C THR A 248 0.82 11.24 -16.07
N THR A 249 1.54 11.16 -14.95
CA THR A 249 1.09 11.73 -13.68
C THR A 249 0.79 13.24 -13.72
N PRO A 250 1.70 14.11 -14.20
CA PRO A 250 1.40 15.54 -14.28
C PRO A 250 0.25 15.86 -15.24
N ILE A 251 0.16 15.15 -16.37
CA ILE A 251 -0.91 15.35 -17.36
C ILE A 251 -2.25 15.01 -16.72
N VAL A 252 -2.37 13.83 -16.08
CA VAL A 252 -3.60 13.41 -15.40
C VAL A 252 -3.97 14.40 -14.29
N LEU A 253 -3.02 14.76 -13.42
CA LEU A 253 -3.24 15.70 -12.32
C LEU A 253 -3.80 17.04 -12.80
N ILE A 254 -3.13 17.67 -13.78
CA ILE A 254 -3.50 19.00 -14.28
C ILE A 254 -4.84 18.95 -15.02
N THR A 255 -5.02 17.95 -15.88
CA THR A 255 -6.24 17.81 -16.70
C THR A 255 -7.46 17.54 -15.82
N THR A 256 -7.35 16.61 -14.86
CA THR A 256 -8.46 16.29 -13.95
C THR A 256 -8.78 17.46 -13.02
N TYR A 257 -7.78 18.17 -12.51
CA TYR A 257 -8.01 19.38 -11.73
C TYR A 257 -8.77 20.45 -12.54
N GLN A 258 -8.33 20.72 -13.77
CA GLN A 258 -9.00 21.68 -14.64
C GLN A 258 -10.42 21.24 -15.02
N PHE A 259 -10.62 19.96 -15.30
CA PHE A 259 -11.94 19.37 -15.58
C PHE A 259 -12.88 19.55 -14.39
N GLY A 260 -12.41 19.24 -13.18
CA GLY A 260 -13.17 19.40 -11.95
C GLY A 260 -13.57 20.86 -11.67
N GLN A 261 -12.66 21.83 -11.95
CA GLN A 261 -12.94 23.25 -11.74
C GLN A 261 -13.82 23.85 -12.84
N ARG A 262 -13.52 23.60 -14.11
CA ARG A 262 -14.16 24.30 -15.24
C ARG A 262 -15.45 23.63 -15.69
N VAL A 263 -15.50 22.29 -15.75
CA VAL A 263 -16.63 21.52 -16.27
C VAL A 263 -17.58 21.12 -15.16
N LEU A 264 -17.09 20.41 -14.13
CA LEU A 264 -17.92 19.94 -13.02
C LEU A 264 -18.24 21.04 -12.01
N LYS A 265 -17.46 22.12 -12.01
CA LYS A 265 -17.61 23.27 -11.11
C LYS A 265 -17.69 22.80 -9.66
N ILE A 266 -16.71 22.01 -9.24
CA ILE A 266 -16.55 21.56 -7.86
C ILE A 266 -16.23 22.79 -7.00
N LYS A 267 -17.06 23.07 -5.99
CA LYS A 267 -16.93 24.29 -5.17
C LYS A 267 -15.64 24.35 -4.36
N SER A 268 -15.23 23.21 -3.80
CA SER A 268 -13.99 23.12 -3.03
C SER A 268 -12.81 22.84 -3.95
N LYS A 269 -11.89 23.80 -4.05
CA LYS A 269 -10.65 23.65 -4.82
C LYS A 269 -9.70 22.65 -4.16
N SER A 270 -9.65 22.62 -2.82
CA SER A 270 -8.84 21.67 -2.06
C SER A 270 -9.31 20.23 -2.29
N LEU A 271 -10.62 19.94 -2.19
CA LEU A 271 -11.17 18.62 -2.49
C LEU A 271 -10.83 18.18 -3.92
N ASN A 272 -11.04 19.07 -4.90
CA ASN A 272 -10.75 18.79 -6.30
C ASN A 272 -9.25 18.47 -6.50
N LEU A 273 -8.36 19.22 -5.88
CA LEU A 273 -6.92 19.02 -5.98
C LEU A 273 -6.48 17.72 -5.31
N VAL A 274 -7.02 17.41 -4.12
CA VAL A 274 -6.74 16.16 -3.40
C VAL A 274 -7.19 14.95 -4.23
N LEU A 275 -8.41 14.97 -4.78
CA LEU A 275 -8.91 13.90 -5.67
C LEU A 275 -8.06 13.74 -6.92
N SER A 276 -7.65 14.85 -7.55
CA SER A 276 -6.83 14.81 -8.76
C SER A 276 -5.43 14.26 -8.50
N ALA A 277 -4.84 14.57 -7.36
CA ALA A 277 -3.54 14.04 -6.95
C ALA A 277 -3.64 12.57 -6.53
N ASP A 278 -4.72 12.20 -5.84
CA ASP A 278 -5.00 10.84 -5.39
C ASP A 278 -5.01 9.85 -6.57
N MET A 279 -5.82 10.11 -7.59
CA MET A 279 -5.96 9.24 -8.77
C MET A 279 -4.77 9.29 -9.73
N SER A 280 -3.87 10.26 -9.62
CA SER A 280 -2.76 10.41 -10.55
C SER A 280 -1.46 9.78 -10.07
N VAL A 281 -1.30 9.47 -8.79
CA VAL A 281 -0.05 8.94 -8.23
C VAL A 281 -0.25 7.60 -7.51
N CYS A 282 -0.64 7.63 -6.23
CA CYS A 282 -0.68 6.43 -5.39
C CYS A 282 -1.83 6.43 -4.38
N GLY A 283 -2.96 7.03 -4.72
CA GLY A 283 -4.14 7.02 -3.88
C GLY A 283 -3.89 7.72 -2.54
N VAL A 284 -4.16 7.02 -1.44
CA VAL A 284 -4.16 7.56 -0.08
C VAL A 284 -2.92 8.37 0.29
N SER A 285 -1.72 7.91 -0.08
CA SER A 285 -0.47 8.62 0.27
C SER A 285 -0.36 9.98 -0.45
N ALA A 286 -0.76 10.04 -1.72
CA ALA A 286 -0.82 11.29 -2.47
C ALA A 286 -1.93 12.20 -1.96
N ALA A 287 -3.10 11.65 -1.62
CA ALA A 287 -4.20 12.40 -1.02
C ALA A 287 -3.78 13.08 0.30
N VAL A 288 -3.16 12.33 1.22
CA VAL A 288 -2.69 12.86 2.51
C VAL A 288 -1.61 13.95 2.30
N ALA A 289 -0.63 13.68 1.42
CA ALA A 289 0.43 14.64 1.14
C ALA A 289 -0.09 15.94 0.51
N THR A 290 -1.03 15.82 -0.42
CA THR A 290 -1.67 16.96 -1.09
C THR A 290 -2.62 17.71 -0.16
N ALA A 291 -3.42 17.01 0.64
CA ALA A 291 -4.29 17.61 1.64
C ALA A 291 -3.51 18.46 2.65
N ALA A 292 -2.37 17.96 3.11
CA ALA A 292 -1.48 18.74 3.97
C ALA A 292 -0.87 19.97 3.25
N ALA A 293 -0.57 19.83 1.94
CA ALA A 293 0.01 20.89 1.14
C ALA A 293 -0.99 22.02 0.84
N CYS A 294 -2.26 21.69 0.57
CA CYS A 294 -3.33 22.67 0.29
C CYS A 294 -4.25 22.93 1.49
N ARG A 295 -3.88 22.48 2.69
CA ARG A 295 -4.67 22.64 3.93
C ARG A 295 -6.13 22.20 3.78
N ALA A 296 -6.34 21.08 3.10
CA ALA A 296 -7.68 20.51 2.90
C ALA A 296 -8.31 20.11 4.24
N LYS A 297 -9.64 20.20 4.31
CA LYS A 297 -10.40 19.76 5.49
C LYS A 297 -10.32 18.24 5.66
N LYS A 298 -10.45 17.76 6.90
CA LYS A 298 -10.42 16.31 7.20
C LYS A 298 -11.52 15.54 6.47
N GLU A 299 -12.69 16.16 6.32
CA GLU A 299 -13.83 15.61 5.61
C GLU A 299 -13.54 15.44 4.11
N GLU A 300 -12.86 16.41 3.50
CA GLU A 300 -12.46 16.37 2.09
C GLU A 300 -11.45 15.25 1.83
N LEU A 301 -10.46 15.12 2.71
CA LEU A 301 -9.51 14.01 2.67
C LEU A 301 -10.22 12.66 2.83
N SER A 302 -11.16 12.55 3.77
CA SER A 302 -11.92 11.33 3.99
C SER A 302 -12.75 10.92 2.77
N ILE A 303 -13.39 11.89 2.09
CA ILE A 303 -14.13 11.65 0.85
C ILE A 303 -13.20 11.16 -0.26
N ALA A 304 -12.06 11.83 -0.45
CA ALA A 304 -11.10 11.44 -1.49
C ALA A 304 -10.58 10.02 -1.26
N VAL A 305 -10.12 9.71 -0.05
CA VAL A 305 -9.63 8.38 0.32
C VAL A 305 -10.72 7.31 0.17
N GLY A 306 -11.97 7.62 0.56
CA GLY A 306 -13.08 6.67 0.42
C GLY A 306 -13.38 6.32 -1.04
N ILE A 307 -13.40 7.30 -1.94
CA ILE A 307 -13.59 7.08 -3.38
C ILE A 307 -12.41 6.30 -3.95
N SER A 308 -11.19 6.70 -3.65
CA SER A 308 -9.96 6.05 -4.10
C SER A 308 -9.93 4.56 -3.74
N LEU A 309 -10.21 4.23 -2.50
CA LEU A 309 -10.24 2.84 -2.04
C LEU A 309 -11.29 2.00 -2.78
N ALA A 310 -12.47 2.57 -3.05
CA ALA A 310 -13.51 1.88 -3.81
C ALA A 310 -13.05 1.55 -5.24
N PHE A 311 -12.48 2.53 -5.94
CA PHE A 311 -11.97 2.34 -7.30
C PHE A 311 -10.75 1.43 -7.34
N THR A 312 -9.84 1.53 -6.37
CA THR A 312 -8.67 0.66 -6.24
C THR A 312 -9.09 -0.82 -6.18
N VAL A 313 -10.12 -1.14 -5.39
CA VAL A 313 -10.64 -2.52 -5.30
C VAL A 313 -11.18 -3.01 -6.64
N VAL A 314 -11.97 -2.18 -7.33
CA VAL A 314 -12.49 -2.53 -8.66
C VAL A 314 -11.36 -2.74 -9.65
N MET A 315 -10.39 -1.84 -9.70
CA MET A 315 -9.27 -1.88 -10.65
C MET A 315 -8.33 -3.05 -10.40
N MET A 316 -8.12 -3.43 -9.15
CA MET A 316 -7.29 -4.57 -8.75
C MET A 316 -7.71 -5.88 -9.42
N PHE A 317 -9.01 -6.04 -9.70
CA PHE A 317 -9.55 -7.24 -10.39
C PHE A 317 -9.88 -6.99 -11.86
N ALA A 318 -10.41 -5.80 -12.20
CA ALA A 318 -10.81 -5.50 -13.56
C ALA A 318 -9.63 -5.42 -14.52
N MET A 319 -8.51 -4.82 -14.11
CA MET A 319 -7.35 -4.68 -14.99
C MET A 319 -6.70 -6.01 -15.36
N PRO A 320 -6.39 -6.94 -14.42
CA PRO A 320 -5.91 -8.27 -14.77
C PRO A 320 -6.88 -9.03 -15.68
N ALA A 321 -8.19 -8.94 -15.41
CA ALA A 321 -9.20 -9.59 -16.25
C ALA A 321 -9.17 -9.08 -17.69
N VAL A 322 -9.05 -7.76 -17.90
CA VAL A 322 -8.92 -7.14 -19.22
C VAL A 322 -7.60 -7.55 -19.90
N ILE A 323 -6.48 -7.49 -19.17
CA ILE A 323 -5.15 -7.86 -19.68
C ILE A 323 -5.15 -9.31 -20.20
N ASN A 324 -5.68 -10.24 -19.40
CA ASN A 324 -5.77 -11.64 -19.77
C ASN A 324 -6.76 -11.88 -20.92
N ALA A 325 -7.91 -11.19 -20.95
CA ALA A 325 -8.90 -11.32 -22.01
C ALA A 325 -8.40 -10.80 -23.37
N VAL A 326 -7.59 -9.73 -23.37
CA VAL A 326 -6.98 -9.16 -24.59
C VAL A 326 -5.69 -9.89 -24.99
N GLY A 327 -5.12 -10.70 -24.10
CA GLY A 327 -3.88 -11.45 -24.34
C GLY A 327 -2.63 -10.57 -24.37
N LEU A 328 -2.57 -9.54 -23.51
CA LEU A 328 -1.35 -8.73 -23.37
C LEU A 328 -0.28 -9.54 -22.62
N ASP A 329 0.98 -9.31 -23.00
CA ASP A 329 2.10 -9.90 -22.28
C ASP A 329 2.28 -9.31 -20.88
N GLU A 330 2.98 -10.05 -20.01
CA GLU A 330 3.18 -9.68 -18.60
C GLU A 330 3.92 -8.34 -18.42
N VAL A 331 4.85 -7.98 -19.31
CA VAL A 331 5.63 -6.73 -19.21
C VAL A 331 4.73 -5.53 -19.47
N LEU A 332 3.98 -5.57 -20.57
CA LEU A 332 3.06 -4.49 -20.92
C LEU A 332 1.89 -4.39 -19.94
N GLY A 333 1.31 -5.54 -19.58
CA GLY A 333 0.24 -5.62 -18.60
C GLY A 333 0.68 -5.12 -17.23
N GLY A 334 1.86 -5.53 -16.76
CA GLY A 334 2.44 -5.08 -15.50
C GLY A 334 2.71 -3.58 -15.49
N ALA A 335 3.29 -3.03 -16.57
CA ALA A 335 3.56 -1.61 -16.70
C ALA A 335 2.26 -0.78 -16.67
N TRP A 336 1.22 -1.26 -17.35
CA TRP A 336 -0.09 -0.63 -17.35
C TRP A 336 -0.72 -0.62 -15.95
N ILE A 337 -0.71 -1.75 -15.25
CA ILE A 337 -1.17 -1.84 -13.85
C ILE A 337 -0.37 -0.87 -12.96
N GLY A 338 0.96 -0.89 -13.06
CA GLY A 338 1.85 -0.11 -12.19
C GLY A 338 1.63 1.40 -12.26
N GLY A 339 1.38 1.92 -13.46
CA GLY A 339 1.11 3.35 -13.65
C GLY A 339 -0.34 3.77 -13.45
N THR A 340 -1.27 2.81 -13.29
CA THR A 340 -2.71 3.09 -13.28
C THR A 340 -3.37 2.81 -11.93
N VAL A 341 -3.14 1.65 -11.32
CA VAL A 341 -3.78 1.28 -10.05
C VAL A 341 -3.26 2.13 -8.90
N ASP A 342 -4.15 2.68 -8.09
CA ASP A 342 -3.80 3.77 -7.16
C ASP A 342 -2.99 3.32 -5.94
N SER A 343 -3.21 2.14 -5.39
CA SER A 343 -2.52 1.64 -4.19
C SER A 343 -1.36 0.71 -4.54
N THR A 344 -0.20 0.88 -3.90
CA THR A 344 0.97 0.00 -4.10
C THR A 344 0.64 -1.47 -3.80
N GLY A 345 -0.14 -1.73 -2.75
CA GLY A 345 -0.59 -3.08 -2.43
C GLY A 345 -1.48 -3.68 -3.52
N ALA A 346 -2.45 -2.91 -4.01
CA ALA A 346 -3.34 -3.36 -5.07
C ALA A 346 -2.60 -3.55 -6.42
N VAL A 347 -1.57 -2.75 -6.69
CA VAL A 347 -0.68 -2.94 -7.86
C VAL A 347 0.01 -4.30 -7.83
N VAL A 348 0.56 -4.67 -6.67
CA VAL A 348 1.22 -5.99 -6.49
C VAL A 348 0.20 -7.11 -6.64
N ALA A 349 -0.99 -6.95 -6.04
CA ALA A 349 -2.08 -7.92 -6.15
C ALA A 349 -2.52 -8.12 -7.61
N ALA A 350 -2.80 -7.02 -8.30
CA ALA A 350 -3.21 -7.04 -9.71
C ALA A 350 -2.12 -7.64 -10.60
N GLY A 351 -0.85 -7.27 -10.37
CA GLY A 351 0.29 -7.84 -11.08
C GLY A 351 0.42 -9.35 -10.89
N GLU A 352 0.26 -9.84 -9.64
CA GLU A 352 0.31 -11.28 -9.31
C GLU A 352 -0.78 -12.07 -10.05
N LEU A 353 -1.99 -11.48 -10.22
CA LEU A 353 -3.10 -12.10 -10.97
C LEU A 353 -2.84 -12.19 -12.49
N VAL A 354 -1.88 -11.45 -13.03
CA VAL A 354 -1.43 -11.56 -14.43
C VAL A 354 -0.25 -12.51 -14.54
N GLY A 355 0.73 -12.39 -13.65
CA GLY A 355 1.91 -13.25 -13.61
C GLY A 355 3.07 -12.64 -12.82
N PRO A 356 4.12 -13.45 -12.54
CA PRO A 356 5.24 -13.01 -11.71
C PRO A 356 6.04 -11.86 -12.33
N VAL A 357 6.24 -11.85 -13.65
CA VAL A 357 6.93 -10.76 -14.34
C VAL A 357 6.07 -9.49 -14.31
N ALA A 358 4.75 -9.64 -14.51
CA ALA A 358 3.81 -8.51 -14.43
C ALA A 358 3.80 -7.87 -13.03
N ARG A 359 3.83 -8.67 -11.96
CA ARG A 359 3.95 -8.18 -10.59
C ARG A 359 5.21 -7.34 -10.40
N ASP A 360 6.35 -7.85 -10.83
CA ASP A 360 7.66 -7.22 -10.61
C ASP A 360 7.79 -5.91 -11.41
N VAL A 361 7.32 -5.90 -12.66
CA VAL A 361 7.25 -4.69 -13.50
C VAL A 361 6.26 -3.68 -12.91
N ALA A 362 5.07 -4.11 -12.52
CA ALA A 362 4.04 -3.24 -11.95
C ALA A 362 4.53 -2.57 -10.65
N ALA A 363 5.13 -3.34 -9.75
CA ALA A 363 5.70 -2.80 -8.52
C ALA A 363 6.83 -1.81 -8.82
N SER A 364 7.73 -2.11 -9.75
CA SER A 364 8.84 -1.23 -10.13
C SER A 364 8.35 0.11 -10.70
N VAL A 365 7.40 0.08 -11.63
CA VAL A 365 6.79 1.30 -12.20
C VAL A 365 6.09 2.11 -11.12
N LYS A 366 5.36 1.46 -10.20
CA LYS A 366 4.68 2.12 -9.08
C LYS A 366 5.67 2.76 -8.11
N LEU A 367 6.78 2.11 -7.78
CA LEU A 367 7.81 2.67 -6.91
C LEU A 367 8.43 3.94 -7.52
N ILE A 368 8.69 3.93 -8.84
CA ILE A 368 9.18 5.10 -9.59
C ILE A 368 8.14 6.23 -9.56
N GLN A 369 6.85 5.91 -9.72
CA GLN A 369 5.76 6.87 -9.61
C GLN A 369 5.66 7.48 -8.20
N ASN A 370 5.84 6.70 -7.16
CA ASN A 370 5.74 7.15 -5.76
C ASN A 370 6.78 8.22 -5.40
N VAL A 371 7.91 8.28 -6.09
CA VAL A 371 8.90 9.36 -5.92
C VAL A 371 8.29 10.73 -6.22
N LEU A 372 7.31 10.80 -7.15
CA LEU A 372 6.62 12.04 -7.51
C LEU A 372 5.76 12.62 -6.39
N ILE A 373 5.37 11.86 -5.37
CA ILE A 373 4.54 12.36 -4.24
C ILE A 373 5.18 13.60 -3.61
N GLY A 374 6.49 13.50 -3.33
CA GLY A 374 7.24 14.62 -2.74
C GLY A 374 7.29 15.84 -3.64
N VAL A 375 7.54 15.63 -4.94
CA VAL A 375 7.61 16.71 -5.94
C VAL A 375 6.25 17.38 -6.10
N ILE A 376 5.19 16.58 -6.29
CA ILE A 376 3.82 17.10 -6.48
C ILE A 376 3.36 17.86 -5.25
N SER A 377 3.57 17.33 -4.05
CA SER A 377 3.16 18.02 -2.83
C SER A 377 3.89 19.35 -2.62
N LEU A 378 5.15 19.45 -3.03
CA LEU A 378 5.91 20.71 -3.02
C LEU A 378 5.35 21.72 -4.04
N VAL A 379 5.10 21.28 -5.28
CA VAL A 379 4.50 22.11 -6.33
C VAL A 379 3.11 22.59 -5.91
N VAL A 380 2.29 21.70 -5.36
CA VAL A 380 0.96 22.03 -4.83
C VAL A 380 1.06 23.08 -3.73
N ALA A 381 1.95 22.92 -2.76
CA ALA A 381 2.14 23.90 -1.69
C ALA A 381 2.56 25.29 -2.24
N ALA A 382 3.46 25.31 -3.22
CA ALA A 382 3.92 26.55 -3.85
C ALA A 382 2.80 27.24 -4.66
N VAL A 383 2.00 26.48 -5.41
CA VAL A 383 0.88 26.99 -6.19
C VAL A 383 -0.23 27.48 -5.26
N TRP A 384 -0.55 26.73 -4.20
CA TRP A 384 -1.59 27.07 -3.22
C TRP A 384 -1.26 28.37 -2.49
N ALA A 385 0.01 28.53 -2.07
CA ALA A 385 0.49 29.76 -1.44
C ALA A 385 0.32 31.01 -2.34
N ARG A 386 0.45 30.84 -3.67
CA ARG A 386 0.25 31.93 -4.63
C ARG A 386 -1.23 32.25 -4.89
N MET A 387 -2.13 31.29 -4.71
CA MET A 387 -3.56 31.48 -4.92
C MET A 387 -4.24 32.31 -3.81
N GLY A 388 -3.54 32.57 -2.69
CA GLY A 388 -3.93 33.57 -1.68
C GLY A 388 -5.23 33.27 -0.92
N GLU A 389 -5.73 32.04 -0.92
CA GLU A 389 -7.04 31.70 -0.33
C GLU A 389 -7.08 31.79 1.19
N ASP A 390 -5.94 31.82 1.88
CA ASP A 390 -5.88 31.86 3.37
C ASP A 390 -5.23 33.12 3.95
N GLY A 391 -4.88 34.14 3.16
CA GLY A 391 -4.30 35.39 3.65
C GLY A 391 -2.91 35.28 4.34
N GLN A 392 -2.36 34.08 4.44
CA GLN A 392 -1.01 33.82 4.95
C GLN A 392 -0.12 33.36 3.81
N ALA A 393 0.77 34.22 3.37
CA ALA A 393 1.85 33.83 2.47
C ALA A 393 2.65 32.70 3.12
N ALA A 394 2.73 31.53 2.46
CA ALA A 394 3.65 30.50 2.91
C ALA A 394 5.08 31.07 2.85
N PRO A 395 5.92 30.82 3.87
CA PRO A 395 7.30 31.26 3.82
C PRO A 395 7.95 30.72 2.55
N ALA A 396 8.64 31.59 1.80
CA ALA A 396 9.37 31.19 0.61
C ALA A 396 10.43 30.16 1.03
N MET A 397 10.16 28.88 0.76
CA MET A 397 11.12 27.81 1.04
C MET A 397 12.26 27.92 0.02
N GLY A 398 13.47 28.16 0.50
CA GLY A 398 14.68 28.03 -0.32
C GLY A 398 14.84 26.59 -0.84
N VAL A 399 15.73 26.39 -1.82
CA VAL A 399 15.98 25.08 -2.46
C VAL A 399 16.26 23.98 -1.42
N ALA A 400 17.03 24.28 -0.38
CA ALA A 400 17.34 23.34 0.71
C ALA A 400 16.08 22.92 1.50
N GLY A 401 15.15 23.83 1.75
CA GLY A 401 13.86 23.53 2.38
C GLY A 401 12.98 22.65 1.50
N GLY A 402 12.99 22.87 0.18
CA GLY A 402 12.28 22.05 -0.80
C GLY A 402 12.79 20.61 -0.83
N VAL A 403 14.11 20.40 -0.88
CA VAL A 403 14.74 19.07 -0.86
C VAL A 403 14.43 18.33 0.46
N ALA A 404 14.50 19.02 1.59
CA ALA A 404 14.15 18.44 2.89
C ALA A 404 12.67 18.01 2.96
N GLU A 405 11.77 18.77 2.35
CA GLU A 405 10.35 18.44 2.30
C GLU A 405 10.08 17.22 1.38
N ILE A 406 10.73 17.15 0.21
CA ILE A 406 10.69 15.97 -0.66
C ILE A 406 11.18 14.74 0.11
N TRP A 407 12.31 14.84 0.82
CA TRP A 407 12.87 13.76 1.62
C TRP A 407 11.92 13.28 2.71
N LYS A 408 11.21 14.18 3.39
CA LYS A 408 10.22 13.82 4.42
C LYS A 408 9.06 13.01 3.85
N ARG A 409 8.62 13.34 2.64
CA ARG A 409 7.45 12.72 1.98
C ARG A 409 7.79 11.49 1.15
N LEU A 410 9.06 11.26 0.84
CA LEU A 410 9.51 10.06 0.14
C LEU A 410 9.22 8.82 1.00
N PRO A 411 8.52 7.79 0.47
CA PRO A 411 8.32 6.53 1.17
C PRO A 411 9.66 5.84 1.44
N LYS A 412 10.04 5.70 2.71
CA LYS A 412 11.39 5.23 3.10
C LYS A 412 11.62 3.76 2.73
N PHE A 413 10.57 2.95 2.67
CA PHE A 413 10.69 1.53 2.27
C PHE A 413 11.26 1.36 0.85
N VAL A 414 11.11 2.37 -0.05
CA VAL A 414 11.71 2.36 -1.39
C VAL A 414 13.23 2.28 -1.29
N ILE A 415 13.82 2.98 -0.30
CA ILE A 415 15.27 2.92 -0.04
C ILE A 415 15.65 1.50 0.39
N GLY A 416 14.85 0.87 1.27
CA GLY A 416 15.04 -0.52 1.68
C GLY A 416 14.98 -1.50 0.50
N PHE A 417 14.02 -1.32 -0.41
CA PHE A 417 13.89 -2.09 -1.65
C PHE A 417 15.14 -1.98 -2.54
N LEU A 418 15.59 -0.74 -2.82
CA LEU A 418 16.77 -0.48 -3.65
C LEU A 418 18.05 -1.01 -2.99
N ALA A 419 18.20 -0.80 -1.68
CA ALA A 419 19.35 -1.29 -0.93
C ALA A 419 19.42 -2.82 -0.94
N ALA A 420 18.30 -3.51 -0.69
CA ALA A 420 18.24 -4.97 -0.76
C ALA A 420 18.64 -5.48 -2.15
N SER A 421 18.09 -4.88 -3.22
CA SER A 421 18.45 -5.22 -4.60
C SER A 421 19.96 -5.02 -4.86
N ALA A 422 20.52 -3.87 -4.50
CA ALA A 422 21.92 -3.56 -4.72
C ALA A 422 22.86 -4.51 -3.93
N ILE A 423 22.56 -4.77 -2.65
CA ILE A 423 23.34 -5.65 -1.79
C ILE A 423 23.38 -7.07 -2.36
N PHE A 424 22.22 -7.67 -2.65
CA PHE A 424 22.16 -9.06 -3.13
C PHE A 424 22.72 -9.21 -4.56
N THR A 425 22.55 -8.20 -5.43
CA THR A 425 23.21 -8.18 -6.75
C THR A 425 24.74 -8.12 -6.61
N THR A 426 25.26 -7.27 -5.72
CA THR A 426 26.70 -7.18 -5.49
C THR A 426 27.25 -8.47 -4.89
N LEU A 427 26.55 -9.06 -3.92
CA LEU A 427 26.93 -10.34 -3.34
C LEU A 427 26.97 -11.47 -4.37
N ALA A 428 26.03 -11.50 -5.32
CA ALA A 428 26.01 -12.49 -6.39
C ALA A 428 27.15 -12.29 -7.42
N SER A 429 27.48 -11.02 -7.75
CA SER A 429 28.40 -10.70 -8.85
C SER A 429 29.88 -10.59 -8.45
N THR A 430 30.19 -10.30 -7.17
CA THR A 430 31.58 -9.96 -6.73
C THR A 430 32.19 -10.98 -5.78
N GLY A 431 31.52 -12.09 -5.49
CA GLY A 431 31.96 -13.08 -4.52
C GLY A 431 32.84 -14.21 -5.10
N PRO A 432 33.48 -15.03 -4.24
CA PRO A 432 34.10 -16.28 -4.65
C PRO A 432 33.11 -17.23 -5.30
N GLU A 433 33.61 -18.19 -6.07
CA GLU A 433 32.80 -19.24 -6.67
C GLU A 433 31.92 -19.91 -5.60
N GLY A 434 30.62 -20.05 -5.90
CA GLY A 434 29.62 -20.56 -4.95
C GLY A 434 28.80 -19.49 -4.21
N ARG A 435 29.19 -18.21 -4.18
CA ARG A 435 28.40 -17.16 -3.52
C ARG A 435 27.07 -16.89 -4.24
N GLU A 436 27.06 -17.02 -5.56
CA GLU A 436 25.81 -16.93 -6.34
C GLU A 436 24.84 -18.04 -5.93
N ALA A 437 25.33 -19.29 -5.75
CA ALA A 437 24.50 -20.41 -5.27
C ALA A 437 23.94 -20.13 -3.87
N MET A 438 24.73 -19.53 -2.97
CA MET A 438 24.30 -19.11 -1.65
C MET A 438 23.23 -18.00 -1.70
N VAL A 439 23.37 -17.01 -2.60
CA VAL A 439 22.35 -15.99 -2.85
C VAL A 439 21.06 -16.64 -3.34
N GLN A 440 21.15 -17.55 -4.32
CA GLN A 440 19.98 -18.25 -4.87
C GLN A 440 19.27 -19.09 -3.82
N SER A 441 20.01 -19.84 -2.99
CA SER A 441 19.45 -20.63 -1.88
C SER A 441 18.72 -19.75 -0.87
N THR A 442 19.27 -18.57 -0.54
CA THR A 442 18.64 -17.59 0.35
C THR A 442 17.34 -17.05 -0.25
N LEU A 443 17.39 -16.61 -1.51
CA LEU A 443 16.29 -15.84 -2.12
C LEU A 443 15.16 -16.72 -2.65
N LYS A 444 15.47 -17.82 -3.36
CA LYS A 444 14.46 -18.70 -3.97
C LYS A 444 13.72 -19.57 -2.95
N GLY A 445 14.32 -19.83 -1.81
CA GLY A 445 13.73 -20.63 -0.72
C GLY A 445 12.95 -19.75 0.27
N PRO A 446 13.57 -19.49 1.45
CA PRO A 446 12.86 -18.88 2.59
C PRO A 446 12.38 -17.46 2.32
N ILE A 447 13.15 -16.62 1.61
CA ILE A 447 12.79 -15.22 1.41
C ILE A 447 11.61 -15.07 0.45
N LYS A 448 11.57 -15.82 -0.66
CA LYS A 448 10.43 -15.81 -1.59
C LYS A 448 9.14 -16.28 -0.90
N MET A 449 9.25 -17.29 -0.04
CA MET A 449 8.10 -17.78 0.70
C MET A 449 7.63 -16.75 1.74
N MET A 450 8.56 -16.12 2.47
CA MET A 450 8.23 -15.06 3.43
C MET A 450 7.63 -13.82 2.75
N GLN A 451 8.13 -13.44 1.56
CA GLN A 451 7.53 -12.43 0.71
C GLN A 451 6.06 -12.72 0.43
N SER A 452 5.76 -13.95 0.01
CA SER A 452 4.38 -14.37 -0.29
C SER A 452 3.48 -14.35 0.95
N TRP A 453 4.00 -14.73 2.13
CA TRP A 453 3.28 -14.60 3.39
C TRP A 453 3.00 -13.16 3.78
N CYS A 454 3.98 -12.27 3.62
CA CYS A 454 3.79 -10.84 3.86
C CYS A 454 2.70 -10.26 2.95
N PHE A 455 2.68 -10.62 1.68
CA PHE A 455 1.63 -10.20 0.77
C PHE A 455 0.28 -10.79 1.15
N CYS A 456 0.21 -12.07 1.52
CA CYS A 456 -1.02 -12.71 1.95
C CYS A 456 -1.62 -11.99 3.18
N LEU A 457 -0.82 -11.73 4.21
CA LEU A 457 -1.23 -10.96 5.40
C LEU A 457 -1.70 -9.55 5.03
N GLY A 458 -1.00 -8.91 4.10
CA GLY A 458 -1.34 -7.60 3.58
C GLY A 458 -2.72 -7.58 2.91
N PHE A 459 -2.99 -8.55 2.04
CA PHE A 459 -4.27 -8.63 1.32
C PHE A 459 -5.44 -9.02 2.22
N VAL A 460 -5.22 -9.89 3.19
CA VAL A 460 -6.22 -10.15 4.26
C VAL A 460 -6.54 -8.85 5.00
N SER A 461 -5.52 -8.09 5.41
CA SER A 461 -5.70 -6.79 6.08
C SER A 461 -6.48 -5.80 5.23
N ILE A 462 -6.11 -5.63 3.95
CA ILE A 462 -6.80 -4.71 3.04
C ILE A 462 -8.27 -5.14 2.88
N GLY A 463 -8.54 -6.44 2.74
CA GLY A 463 -9.90 -6.96 2.68
C GLY A 463 -10.70 -6.64 3.95
N LEU A 464 -10.09 -6.82 5.13
CA LEU A 464 -10.69 -6.49 6.43
C LEU A 464 -10.93 -4.99 6.62
N GLU A 465 -10.09 -4.14 6.07
CA GLU A 465 -10.23 -2.68 6.14
C GLU A 465 -11.28 -2.15 5.14
N THR A 466 -11.65 -2.97 4.14
CA THR A 466 -12.60 -2.59 3.08
C THR A 466 -14.05 -2.81 3.52
N GLU A 467 -14.68 -1.76 4.05
CA GLU A 467 -16.10 -1.75 4.41
C GLU A 467 -16.93 -1.13 3.27
N ILE A 468 -17.65 -1.95 2.47
CA ILE A 468 -18.43 -1.51 1.30
C ILE A 468 -19.49 -0.46 1.69
N ARG A 469 -20.13 -0.61 2.87
CA ARG A 469 -21.12 0.35 3.36
C ARG A 469 -20.51 1.72 3.63
N ARG A 470 -19.31 1.76 4.20
CA ARG A 470 -18.55 3.00 4.42
C ARG A 470 -18.14 3.65 3.11
N LEU A 471 -17.66 2.84 2.15
CA LEU A 471 -17.33 3.31 0.82
C LEU A 471 -18.54 3.94 0.14
N ALA A 472 -19.71 3.26 0.19
CA ALA A 472 -20.96 3.78 -0.36
C ALA A 472 -21.43 5.08 0.33
N SER A 473 -21.28 5.20 1.65
CA SER A 473 -21.67 6.42 2.38
C SER A 473 -20.71 7.60 2.16
N ALA A 474 -19.41 7.33 1.94
CA ALA A 474 -18.43 8.37 1.63
C ALA A 474 -18.65 9.01 0.26
N MET A 475 -19.37 8.33 -0.65
CA MET A 475 -19.71 8.81 -2.00
C MET A 475 -20.82 9.90 -2.04
N GLY A 476 -21.07 10.62 -0.95
CA GLY A 476 -22.21 11.53 -0.74
C GLY A 476 -22.44 12.67 -1.76
N SER A 477 -21.59 12.86 -2.77
CA SER A 477 -21.78 13.79 -3.88
C SER A 477 -21.42 13.14 -5.21
N VAL A 478 -22.25 13.33 -6.22
CA VAL A 478 -22.05 12.74 -7.55
C VAL A 478 -20.84 13.34 -8.29
N LYS A 479 -20.56 14.63 -8.08
CA LYS A 479 -19.47 15.33 -8.81
C LYS A 479 -18.07 14.78 -8.55
N PRO A 480 -17.63 14.51 -7.31
CA PRO A 480 -16.36 13.84 -7.02
C PRO A 480 -16.24 12.46 -7.69
N ILE A 481 -17.34 11.69 -7.73
CA ILE A 481 -17.37 10.37 -8.37
C ILE A 481 -17.19 10.50 -9.88
N ILE A 482 -17.91 11.43 -10.53
CA ILE A 482 -17.75 11.69 -11.96
C ILE A 482 -16.33 12.15 -12.27
N LEU A 483 -15.75 13.03 -11.44
CA LEU A 483 -14.37 13.44 -11.58
C LEU A 483 -13.43 12.24 -11.55
N TYR A 484 -13.64 11.34 -10.59
CA TYR A 484 -12.80 10.16 -10.41
C TYR A 484 -12.94 9.20 -11.59
N ILE A 485 -14.15 8.92 -12.06
CA ILE A 485 -14.39 8.07 -13.24
C ILE A 485 -13.71 8.65 -14.48
N CYS A 486 -13.91 9.94 -14.77
CA CYS A 486 -13.31 10.59 -15.93
C CYS A 486 -11.78 10.64 -15.83
N GLY A 487 -11.26 10.96 -14.64
CA GLY A 487 -9.84 11.03 -14.39
C GLY A 487 -9.16 9.65 -14.49
N GLN A 488 -9.77 8.61 -13.91
CA GLN A 488 -9.27 7.24 -14.05
C GLN A 488 -9.35 6.72 -15.48
N THR A 489 -10.40 7.03 -16.22
CA THR A 489 -10.47 6.67 -17.64
C THR A 489 -9.33 7.32 -18.43
N LEU A 490 -9.02 8.59 -18.16
CA LEU A 490 -7.88 9.29 -18.75
C LEU A 490 -6.56 8.63 -18.32
N ASN A 491 -6.40 8.32 -17.03
CA ASN A 491 -5.19 7.68 -16.48
C ASN A 491 -4.96 6.30 -17.11
N ILE A 492 -5.99 5.45 -17.15
CA ILE A 492 -5.98 4.12 -17.77
C ILE A 492 -5.51 4.23 -19.22
N THR A 493 -6.13 5.11 -20.00
CA THR A 493 -5.84 5.25 -21.44
C THR A 493 -4.44 5.81 -21.67
N LEU A 494 -4.06 6.87 -20.96
CA LEU A 494 -2.76 7.51 -21.16
C LEU A 494 -1.63 6.61 -20.68
N THR A 495 -1.79 5.93 -19.55
CA THR A 495 -0.79 4.98 -19.04
C THR A 495 -0.61 3.81 -20.00
N PHE A 496 -1.70 3.28 -20.61
CA PHE A 496 -1.59 2.23 -21.61
C PHE A 496 -0.77 2.69 -22.82
N VAL A 497 -1.10 3.87 -23.36
CA VAL A 497 -0.35 4.45 -24.50
C VAL A 497 1.12 4.63 -24.14
N MET A 498 1.41 5.17 -22.95
CA MET A 498 2.79 5.40 -22.51
C MET A 498 3.54 4.09 -22.23
N ALA A 499 2.87 3.07 -21.67
CA ALA A 499 3.45 1.73 -21.48
C ALA A 499 3.76 1.06 -22.84
N TYR A 500 2.83 1.16 -23.78
CA TYR A 500 3.04 0.66 -25.16
C TYR A 500 4.22 1.37 -25.83
N LEU A 501 4.27 2.70 -25.79
CA LEU A 501 5.39 3.47 -26.35
C LEU A 501 6.71 3.09 -25.66
N ALA A 502 6.71 2.98 -24.33
CA ALA A 502 7.92 2.64 -23.57
C ALA A 502 8.46 1.27 -23.98
N PHE A 503 7.64 0.22 -23.95
CA PHE A 503 8.12 -1.15 -24.09
C PHE A 503 8.04 -1.73 -25.52
N ARG A 504 7.32 -1.08 -26.45
CA ARG A 504 7.21 -1.53 -27.85
C ARG A 504 7.98 -0.65 -28.83
N VAL A 505 8.21 0.63 -28.47
CA VAL A 505 8.82 1.58 -29.39
C VAL A 505 10.19 2.05 -28.88
N VAL A 506 10.28 2.52 -27.64
CA VAL A 506 11.50 3.16 -27.14
C VAL A 506 12.49 2.16 -26.53
N PHE A 507 12.01 1.18 -25.76
CA PHE A 507 12.85 0.19 -25.06
C PHE A 507 12.42 -1.27 -25.33
N PRO A 508 12.28 -1.73 -26.58
CA PRO A 508 11.82 -3.08 -26.90
C PRO A 508 12.76 -4.17 -26.36
N ASP A 509 14.08 -3.89 -26.34
CA ASP A 509 15.09 -4.82 -25.82
C ASP A 509 14.92 -5.09 -24.32
N VAL A 510 14.44 -4.11 -23.56
CA VAL A 510 14.16 -4.28 -22.12
C VAL A 510 13.00 -5.26 -21.93
N ALA A 511 11.93 -5.10 -22.72
CA ALA A 511 10.79 -6.00 -22.67
C ALA A 511 11.19 -7.45 -23.03
N ALA A 512 11.97 -7.63 -24.10
CA ALA A 512 12.43 -8.95 -24.52
C ALA A 512 13.27 -9.66 -23.46
N LYS A 513 14.19 -8.94 -22.79
CA LYS A 513 15.02 -9.47 -21.70
C LYS A 513 14.22 -9.85 -20.48
N LEU A 514 13.20 -9.07 -20.12
CA LEU A 514 12.31 -9.38 -19.00
C LEU A 514 11.49 -10.65 -19.26
N MET A 515 11.05 -10.85 -20.50
CA MET A 515 10.27 -12.02 -20.91
C MET A 515 11.12 -13.31 -21.01
N SER A 516 12.41 -13.20 -21.35
CA SER A 516 13.31 -14.35 -21.47
C SER A 516 13.85 -14.89 -20.13
N GLY A 517 13.36 -14.39 -19.01
CA GLY A 517 13.81 -14.83 -17.67
C GLY A 517 15.11 -14.17 -17.20
N GLY A 518 15.53 -13.08 -17.81
CA GLY A 518 16.67 -12.26 -17.40
C GLY A 518 16.35 -11.34 -16.19
N LEU A 519 15.49 -11.79 -15.27
CA LEU A 519 15.21 -11.16 -13.98
C LEU A 519 16.18 -11.65 -12.93
#